data_88ec6ad55e077e17ae741f3eed0a07cd
#
_entry.id   88ec6ad55e077e17ae741f3eed0a07cd
#
_cell.length_a   1.000
_cell.length_b   1.000
_cell.length_c   1.000
_cell.angle_alpha   90.00
_cell.angle_beta   90.00
_cell.angle_gamma   90.00
#
_symmetry.space_group_name_H-M   'P 1'
#
loop_
_entity.id
_entity.type
_entity.pdbx_description
1 polymer ?
#
loop_
_entity_poly.entity_id
_entity_poly.type
_entity_poly.pdbx_seq_one_letter_code
_entity_poly.pdbx_strand_id
1 'polypeptide(L)'
;MKIKTIKFCSLFLYVLLIFQLVSAFPISFSNKNETLIVKDSDAITGLPNRFRDLTNLNISGSAQFTPSQIENIKNSINKPDICIVDLRQESHGFINDLAISFYSIGKDLNNGFTTEETISTEDKLLNSIKQNSQINIYDKLGKVLTNITVDSVSTENNAINKNGLKYQRFAVKDGGIPSTTVIDDFVDFIKNKPEGQHLHFHCDAGEGRTTTFMVLYQI
;
A
#
# COMPACT_ATOMS: atom_id res chain seq x y z
N MET A 1 28.63 42.74 43.67
CA MET A 1 29.11 41.81 42.68
C MET A 1 28.60 40.36 42.82
N LYS A 2 27.71 40.03 43.77
CA LYS A 2 27.18 38.67 43.99
C LYS A 2 25.86 38.32 43.29
N ILE A 3 25.09 39.29 42.80
CA ILE A 3 23.74 39.05 42.21
C ILE A 3 23.79 38.61 40.72
N LYS A 4 24.83 39.00 39.97
CA LYS A 4 24.97 38.62 38.54
C LYS A 4 25.38 37.17 38.32
N THR A 5 26.13 36.60 39.27
CA THR A 5 26.61 35.21 39.19
C THR A 5 25.51 34.18 39.44
N ILE A 6 24.53 34.48 40.29
CA ILE A 6 23.40 33.61 40.63
C ILE A 6 22.43 33.48 39.42
N LYS A 7 22.20 34.60 38.69
CA LYS A 7 21.33 34.56 37.49
C LYS A 7 21.95 33.79 36.33
N PHE A 8 23.27 33.80 36.21
CA PHE A 8 23.99 33.06 35.15
C PHE A 8 23.99 31.55 35.40
N CYS A 9 24.18 31.08 36.65
CA CYS A 9 24.08 29.70 37.02
C CYS A 9 22.66 29.12 36.85
N SER A 10 21.62 29.90 37.18
CA SER A 10 20.21 29.49 36.98
C SER A 10 19.86 29.31 35.51
N LEU A 11 20.32 30.21 34.63
CA LEU A 11 20.08 30.09 33.18
C LEU A 11 20.82 28.90 32.57
N PHE A 12 22.05 28.62 33.03
CA PHE A 12 22.84 27.48 32.57
C PHE A 12 22.22 26.14 32.99
N LEU A 13 21.68 26.07 34.21
CA LEU A 13 20.96 24.89 34.71
C LEU A 13 19.66 24.66 33.90
N TYR A 14 18.96 25.71 33.53
CA TYR A 14 17.72 25.61 32.73
C TYR A 14 17.99 25.13 31.31
N VAL A 15 19.08 25.61 30.66
CA VAL A 15 19.51 25.17 29.34
C VAL A 15 19.98 23.71 29.37
N LEU A 16 20.68 23.28 30.43
CA LEU A 16 21.08 21.86 30.62
C LEU A 16 19.88 20.94 30.84
N LEU A 17 18.83 21.40 31.56
CA LEU A 17 17.60 20.63 31.76
C LEU A 17 16.79 20.48 30.47
N ILE A 18 16.75 21.52 29.63
CA ILE A 18 16.09 21.45 28.31
C ILE A 18 16.85 20.49 27.37
N PHE A 19 18.18 20.49 27.44
CA PHE A 19 18.99 19.58 26.64
C PHE A 19 18.83 18.10 27.06
N GLN A 20 18.58 17.82 28.32
CA GLN A 20 18.30 16.48 28.82
C GLN A 20 16.87 16.02 28.49
N LEU A 21 15.90 16.92 28.38
CA LEU A 21 14.53 16.60 27.95
C LEU A 21 14.42 16.29 26.46
N VAL A 22 15.28 16.89 25.62
CA VAL A 22 15.30 16.61 24.16
C VAL A 22 15.98 15.27 23.84
N SER A 23 16.88 14.77 24.73
CA SER A 23 17.55 13.47 24.54
C SER A 23 16.72 12.25 25.00
N ALA A 24 15.53 12.45 25.56
CA ALA A 24 14.72 11.39 26.15
C ALA A 24 13.72 10.71 25.19
N PHE A 25 13.64 11.14 23.92
CA PHE A 25 12.91 10.41 22.91
C PHE A 25 13.92 9.72 21.99
N PRO A 26 14.13 8.40 22.14
CA PRO A 26 14.89 7.67 21.14
C PRO A 26 14.09 7.72 19.82
N ILE A 27 14.57 8.49 18.86
CA ILE A 27 14.13 8.36 17.48
C ILE A 27 14.70 7.00 17.03
N SER A 28 13.90 5.96 17.16
CA SER A 28 14.24 4.64 16.65
C SER A 28 14.16 4.69 15.12
N PHE A 29 15.30 4.92 14.47
CA PHE A 29 15.41 4.65 13.04
C PHE A 29 15.53 3.14 12.86
N SER A 30 14.66 2.57 12.04
CA SER A 30 14.79 1.20 11.59
C SER A 30 16.15 1.00 10.89
N ASN A 31 16.74 -0.16 11.11
CA ASN A 31 17.98 -0.55 10.42
C ASN A 31 17.72 -0.60 8.90
N LYS A 32 18.60 0.00 8.09
CA LYS A 32 18.49 0.06 6.60
C LYS A 32 18.27 -1.30 5.89
N ASN A 33 18.33 -2.42 6.61
CA ASN A 33 18.18 -3.78 6.09
C ASN A 33 16.91 -4.48 6.58
N GLU A 34 16.05 -3.79 7.35
CA GLU A 34 14.82 -4.36 7.90
C GLU A 34 13.66 -4.19 6.92
N THR A 35 12.86 -5.24 6.77
CA THR A 35 11.60 -5.15 6.03
C THR A 35 10.54 -4.54 6.93
N LEU A 36 10.02 -3.40 6.54
CA LEU A 36 9.00 -2.65 7.27
C LEU A 36 7.60 -2.98 6.74
N ILE A 37 6.61 -2.94 7.62
CA ILE A 37 5.21 -2.96 7.24
C ILE A 37 4.73 -1.51 7.17
N VAL A 38 4.54 -1.01 5.96
CA VAL A 38 4.24 0.39 5.67
C VAL A 38 2.74 0.53 5.35
N LYS A 39 2.12 1.60 5.86
CA LYS A 39 0.75 1.95 5.51
C LYS A 39 0.69 2.53 4.09
N ASP A 40 -0.23 2.02 3.26
CA ASP A 40 -0.39 2.46 1.87
C ASP A 40 -1.53 3.46 1.68
N SER A 41 -2.72 3.19 2.20
CA SER A 41 -3.89 4.03 1.96
C SER A 41 -4.05 5.12 3.01
N ASP A 42 -4.28 6.36 2.57
CA ASP A 42 -4.63 7.47 3.45
C ASP A 42 -6.14 7.67 3.57
N ALA A 43 -6.93 7.26 2.57
CA ALA A 43 -8.38 7.31 2.63
C ALA A 43 -8.90 6.02 3.27
N ILE A 44 -9.62 6.16 4.39
CA ILE A 44 -10.20 5.04 5.15
C ILE A 44 -11.73 5.00 5.06
N THR A 45 -12.34 6.00 4.45
CA THR A 45 -13.80 6.11 4.30
C THR A 45 -14.16 6.51 2.88
N GLY A 46 -15.34 6.14 2.42
CA GLY A 46 -15.81 6.46 1.07
C GLY A 46 -15.08 5.68 -0.02
N LEU A 47 -14.86 6.29 -1.15
CA LEU A 47 -14.09 5.71 -2.25
C LEU A 47 -12.58 5.92 -2.03
N PRO A 48 -11.72 5.03 -2.58
CA PRO A 48 -10.27 5.23 -2.53
C PRO A 48 -9.87 6.52 -3.26
N ASN A 49 -8.71 7.05 -2.87
CA ASN A 49 -8.17 8.23 -3.52
C ASN A 49 -8.08 8.04 -5.04
N ARG A 50 -8.29 9.12 -5.79
CA ARG A 50 -8.21 9.14 -7.26
C ARG A 50 -9.15 8.14 -7.94
N PHE A 51 -10.26 7.78 -7.29
CA PHE A 51 -11.28 6.98 -7.95
C PHE A 51 -11.84 7.75 -9.15
N ARG A 52 -11.85 7.10 -10.30
CA ARG A 52 -12.39 7.62 -11.55
C ARG A 52 -13.03 6.49 -12.35
N ASP A 53 -14.20 6.75 -12.89
CA ASP A 53 -14.98 5.78 -13.67
C ASP A 53 -15.11 6.28 -15.11
N LEU A 54 -14.71 5.44 -16.06
CA LEU A 54 -14.93 5.62 -17.48
C LEU A 54 -16.02 4.63 -17.92
N THR A 55 -17.24 4.89 -17.48
CA THR A 55 -18.41 4.00 -17.62
C THR A 55 -18.63 3.52 -19.05
N ASN A 56 -18.39 4.39 -20.06
CA ASN A 56 -18.56 4.06 -21.49
C ASN A 56 -17.58 2.99 -21.97
N LEU A 57 -16.47 2.79 -21.26
CA LEU A 57 -15.45 1.80 -21.60
C LEU A 57 -15.51 0.57 -20.68
N ASN A 58 -16.42 0.53 -19.71
CA ASN A 58 -16.46 -0.47 -18.65
C ASN A 58 -15.13 -0.60 -17.90
N ILE A 59 -14.46 0.52 -17.64
CA ILE A 59 -13.26 0.58 -16.81
C ILE A 59 -13.33 1.68 -15.78
N SER A 60 -12.65 1.48 -14.68
CA SER A 60 -12.41 2.48 -13.63
C SER A 60 -11.00 2.34 -13.07
N GLY A 61 -10.59 3.27 -12.24
CA GLY A 61 -9.30 3.17 -11.57
C GLY A 61 -9.23 3.98 -10.29
N SER A 62 -8.29 3.60 -9.40
CA SER A 62 -8.04 4.29 -8.15
C SER A 62 -6.62 4.09 -7.64
N ALA A 63 -6.32 4.70 -6.50
CA ALA A 63 -5.23 4.31 -5.62
C ALA A 63 -5.59 3.02 -4.85
N GLN A 64 -4.64 2.51 -4.05
CA GLN A 64 -4.88 1.40 -3.12
C GLN A 64 -6.07 1.71 -2.21
N PHE A 65 -6.91 0.72 -2.01
CA PHE A 65 -8.09 0.76 -1.13
C PHE A 65 -7.86 -0.10 0.12
N THR A 66 -8.72 0.10 1.13
CA THR A 66 -8.82 -0.76 2.31
C THR A 66 -9.92 -1.80 2.15
N PRO A 67 -9.96 -2.88 2.97
CA PRO A 67 -11.05 -3.85 2.94
C PRO A 67 -12.44 -3.23 3.02
N SER A 68 -12.64 -2.24 3.87
CA SER A 68 -13.94 -1.54 4.02
C SER A 68 -14.36 -0.72 2.79
N GLN A 69 -13.42 -0.36 1.93
CA GLN A 69 -13.69 0.38 0.69
C GLN A 69 -14.10 -0.51 -0.49
N ILE A 70 -13.91 -1.84 -0.41
CA ILE A 70 -14.25 -2.77 -1.52
C ILE A 70 -15.73 -2.67 -1.87
N GLU A 71 -16.61 -2.66 -0.87
CA GLU A 71 -18.04 -2.53 -1.10
C GLU A 71 -18.42 -1.17 -1.69
N ASN A 72 -17.73 -0.10 -1.32
CA ASN A 72 -17.95 1.23 -1.90
C ASN A 72 -17.55 1.28 -3.38
N ILE A 73 -16.43 0.64 -3.76
CA ILE A 73 -16.02 0.48 -5.16
C ILE A 73 -17.10 -0.28 -5.94
N LYS A 74 -17.52 -1.44 -5.43
CA LYS A 74 -18.54 -2.28 -6.04
C LYS A 74 -19.86 -1.53 -6.28
N ASN A 75 -20.32 -0.81 -5.26
CA ASN A 75 -21.56 -0.03 -5.32
C ASN A 75 -21.46 1.16 -6.27
N SER A 76 -20.29 1.81 -6.33
CA SER A 76 -20.06 2.92 -7.25
C SER A 76 -20.04 2.46 -8.72
N ILE A 77 -19.38 1.33 -9.00
CA ILE A 77 -19.32 0.75 -10.35
C ILE A 77 -20.69 0.19 -10.76
N ASN A 78 -21.40 -0.42 -9.83
CA ASN A 78 -22.74 -0.98 -10.01
C ASN A 78 -22.91 -1.85 -11.27
N LYS A 79 -21.98 -2.80 -11.46
CA LYS A 79 -22.00 -3.79 -12.54
C LYS A 79 -22.03 -5.20 -11.96
N PRO A 80 -22.66 -6.17 -12.67
CA PRO A 80 -22.78 -7.54 -12.17
C PRO A 80 -21.47 -8.33 -12.18
N ASP A 81 -20.54 -8.01 -13.07
CA ASP A 81 -19.24 -8.67 -13.21
C ASP A 81 -18.12 -7.64 -13.16
N ILE A 82 -17.40 -7.60 -12.06
CA ILE A 82 -16.29 -6.67 -11.81
C ILE A 82 -15.04 -7.50 -11.53
N CYS A 83 -13.95 -7.16 -12.23
CA CYS A 83 -12.63 -7.68 -11.94
C CYS A 83 -11.73 -6.54 -11.44
N ILE A 84 -11.16 -6.70 -10.27
CA ILE A 84 -10.11 -5.82 -9.75
C ILE A 84 -8.79 -6.22 -10.41
N VAL A 85 -8.11 -5.25 -11.00
CA VAL A 85 -6.83 -5.43 -11.70
C VAL A 85 -5.75 -4.72 -10.90
N ASP A 86 -4.98 -5.51 -10.15
CA ASP A 86 -3.86 -5.05 -9.36
C ASP A 86 -2.59 -4.95 -10.23
N LEU A 87 -1.96 -3.78 -10.23
CA LEU A 87 -0.77 -3.48 -11.04
C LEU A 87 0.51 -3.40 -10.24
N ARG A 88 0.49 -3.85 -8.98
CA ARG A 88 1.59 -3.67 -8.05
C ARG A 88 2.57 -4.85 -8.10
N GLN A 89 3.88 -4.56 -8.23
CA GLN A 89 4.94 -5.56 -8.06
C GLN A 89 5.37 -5.69 -6.59
N GLU A 90 5.20 -4.64 -5.80
CA GLU A 90 5.47 -4.67 -4.37
C GLU A 90 4.53 -5.65 -3.64
N SER A 91 5.07 -6.48 -2.73
CA SER A 91 4.26 -7.33 -1.85
C SER A 91 3.41 -6.47 -0.92
N HIS A 92 2.11 -6.71 -0.89
CA HIS A 92 1.15 -5.92 -0.13
C HIS A 92 -0.03 -6.79 0.33
N GLY A 93 -0.95 -6.22 1.09
CA GLY A 93 -2.14 -6.90 1.56
C GLY A 93 -2.85 -6.11 2.64
N PHE A 94 -3.61 -6.81 3.46
CA PHE A 94 -4.40 -6.18 4.50
C PHE A 94 -4.07 -6.76 5.88
N ILE A 95 -3.94 -5.87 6.86
CA ILE A 95 -3.93 -6.20 8.28
C ILE A 95 -5.06 -5.44 8.94
N ASN A 96 -6.04 -6.17 9.50
CA ASN A 96 -7.31 -5.59 9.95
C ASN A 96 -7.96 -4.83 8.78
N ASP A 97 -8.28 -3.54 8.96
CA ASP A 97 -8.78 -2.68 7.89
C ASP A 97 -7.70 -1.73 7.32
N LEU A 98 -6.42 -2.08 7.46
CA LEU A 98 -5.31 -1.30 6.91
C LEU A 98 -4.78 -1.97 5.64
N ALA A 99 -4.63 -1.19 4.58
CA ALA A 99 -3.81 -1.57 3.44
C ALA A 99 -2.34 -1.33 3.78
N ILE A 100 -1.51 -2.34 3.55
CA ILE A 100 -0.08 -2.32 3.89
C ILE A 100 0.78 -2.84 2.74
N SER A 101 2.02 -2.39 2.70
CA SER A 101 3.09 -2.97 1.88
C SER A 101 4.26 -3.41 2.73
N PHE A 102 4.99 -4.41 2.21
CA PHE A 102 6.31 -4.75 2.71
C PHE A 102 7.36 -3.90 1.99
N TYR A 103 8.11 -3.13 2.75
CA TYR A 103 9.03 -2.12 2.24
C TYR A 103 10.40 -2.22 2.90
N SER A 104 11.47 -1.94 2.16
CA SER A 104 12.81 -1.81 2.72
C SER A 104 13.43 -0.50 2.24
N ILE A 105 13.87 0.33 3.19
CA ILE A 105 14.46 1.64 2.87
C ILE A 105 15.66 1.46 1.94
N GLY A 106 15.57 2.03 0.73
CA GLY A 106 16.64 1.97 -0.28
C GLY A 106 16.79 0.63 -0.99
N LYS A 107 15.86 -0.31 -0.82
CA LYS A 107 15.83 -1.58 -1.54
C LYS A 107 14.45 -1.83 -2.14
N ASP A 108 14.44 -2.28 -3.36
CA ASP A 108 13.27 -2.76 -4.07
C ASP A 108 13.20 -4.29 -3.85
N LEU A 109 12.34 -4.72 -2.92
CA LEU A 109 12.30 -6.11 -2.44
C LEU A 109 11.96 -7.11 -3.55
N ASN A 110 11.11 -6.72 -4.51
CA ASN A 110 10.62 -7.60 -5.58
C ASN A 110 11.18 -7.20 -6.95
N ASN A 111 12.33 -6.50 -6.99
CA ASN A 111 12.91 -6.06 -8.25
C ASN A 111 13.23 -7.25 -9.17
N GLY A 112 12.68 -7.24 -10.38
CA GLY A 112 12.87 -8.29 -11.38
C GLY A 112 11.98 -9.54 -11.21
N PHE A 113 11.09 -9.55 -10.20
CA PHE A 113 10.15 -10.67 -10.01
C PHE A 113 9.06 -10.67 -11.09
N THR A 114 8.67 -11.87 -11.48
CA THR A 114 7.44 -12.11 -12.25
C THR A 114 6.21 -11.87 -11.38
N THR A 115 5.02 -11.90 -11.99
CA THR A 115 3.75 -11.82 -11.25
C THR A 115 3.62 -12.98 -10.25
N GLU A 116 3.96 -14.21 -10.65
CA GLU A 116 3.88 -15.42 -9.82
C GLU A 116 4.88 -15.38 -8.64
N GLU A 117 6.12 -14.94 -8.90
CA GLU A 117 7.14 -14.79 -7.85
C GLU A 117 6.72 -13.72 -6.84
N THR A 118 6.12 -12.64 -7.32
CA THR A 118 5.58 -11.57 -6.47
C THR A 118 4.47 -12.10 -5.57
N ILE A 119 3.47 -12.80 -6.11
CA ILE A 119 2.36 -13.41 -5.37
C ILE A 119 2.90 -14.43 -4.34
N SER A 120 3.82 -15.33 -4.76
CA SER A 120 4.40 -16.33 -3.85
C SER A 120 5.18 -15.70 -2.69
N THR A 121 5.88 -14.58 -2.94
CA THR A 121 6.62 -13.87 -1.89
C THR A 121 5.68 -13.13 -0.96
N GLU A 122 4.66 -12.49 -1.48
CA GLU A 122 3.59 -11.82 -0.71
C GLU A 122 2.89 -12.79 0.24
N ASP A 123 2.48 -13.97 -0.27
CA ASP A 123 1.86 -15.01 0.55
C ASP A 123 2.75 -15.43 1.73
N LYS A 124 4.05 -15.63 1.50
CA LYS A 124 5.00 -15.98 2.56
C LYS A 124 5.13 -14.88 3.60
N LEU A 125 5.19 -13.62 3.17
CA LEU A 125 5.32 -12.47 4.06
C LEU A 125 4.06 -12.28 4.91
N LEU A 126 2.88 -12.31 4.30
CA LEU A 126 1.60 -12.18 5.01
C LEU A 126 1.38 -13.34 5.98
N ASN A 127 1.69 -14.58 5.58
CA ASN A 127 1.58 -15.77 6.44
C ASN A 127 2.59 -15.78 7.60
N SER A 128 3.66 -14.98 7.52
CA SER A 128 4.62 -14.84 8.64
C SER A 128 4.10 -13.98 9.79
N ILE A 129 3.07 -13.16 9.53
CA ILE A 129 2.47 -12.28 10.53
C ILE A 129 1.56 -13.11 11.45
N LYS A 130 1.85 -13.07 12.75
CA LYS A 130 1.10 -13.85 13.74
C LYS A 130 -0.14 -13.11 14.21
N GLN A 131 -1.29 -13.78 14.17
CA GLN A 131 -2.51 -13.28 14.78
C GLN A 131 -2.32 -13.03 16.28
N ASN A 132 -2.99 -12.02 16.83
CA ASN A 132 -2.88 -11.55 18.21
C ASN A 132 -1.49 -11.00 18.60
N SER A 133 -0.55 -10.85 17.66
CA SER A 133 0.70 -10.14 17.92
C SER A 133 0.51 -8.63 17.81
N GLN A 134 1.41 -7.89 18.46
CA GLN A 134 1.53 -6.45 18.28
C GLN A 134 2.62 -6.15 17.26
N ILE A 135 2.31 -5.29 16.30
CA ILE A 135 3.24 -4.88 15.25
C ILE A 135 3.25 -3.36 15.07
N ASN A 136 4.39 -2.84 14.68
CA ASN A 136 4.52 -1.44 14.27
C ASN A 136 4.14 -1.29 12.80
N ILE A 137 3.36 -0.26 12.52
CA ILE A 137 3.08 0.22 11.16
C ILE A 137 3.90 1.48 10.94
N TYR A 138 4.59 1.54 9.82
CA TYR A 138 5.53 2.60 9.48
C TYR A 138 5.01 3.48 8.32
N ASP A 139 5.59 4.67 8.19
CA ASP A 139 5.57 5.42 6.92
C ASP A 139 6.73 4.98 6.01
N LYS A 140 6.75 5.48 4.77
CA LYS A 140 7.80 5.16 3.78
C LYS A 140 9.18 5.75 4.12
N LEU A 141 9.27 6.58 5.16
CA LEU A 141 10.54 7.11 5.70
C LEU A 141 11.06 6.27 6.87
N GLY A 142 10.33 5.23 7.28
CA GLY A 142 10.70 4.35 8.40
C GLY A 142 10.33 4.90 9.77
N LYS A 143 9.45 5.92 9.84
CA LYS A 143 8.91 6.42 11.10
C LYS A 143 7.72 5.56 11.51
N VAL A 144 7.67 5.15 12.78
CA VAL A 144 6.51 4.46 13.34
C VAL A 144 5.31 5.41 13.35
N LEU A 145 4.24 5.03 12.67
CA LEU A 145 2.95 5.72 12.68
C LEU A 145 2.06 5.28 13.83
N THR A 146 1.99 3.98 14.05
CA THR A 146 1.16 3.37 15.10
C THR A 146 1.63 1.97 15.43
N ASN A 147 1.19 1.45 16.57
CA ASN A 147 1.30 0.04 16.93
C ASN A 147 -0.11 -0.54 16.99
N ILE A 148 -0.32 -1.69 16.39
CA ILE A 148 -1.63 -2.35 16.31
C ILE A 148 -1.55 -3.80 16.76
N THR A 149 -2.66 -4.31 17.29
CA THR A 149 -2.88 -5.74 17.47
C THR A 149 -3.39 -6.32 16.16
N VAL A 150 -2.83 -7.44 15.73
CA VAL A 150 -3.23 -8.14 14.51
C VAL A 150 -4.45 -9.02 14.79
N ASP A 151 -5.63 -8.59 14.35
CA ASP A 151 -6.86 -9.39 14.45
C ASP A 151 -7.03 -10.28 13.21
N SER A 152 -6.64 -9.78 12.03
CA SER A 152 -6.73 -10.50 10.77
C SER A 152 -5.62 -10.11 9.81
N VAL A 153 -5.23 -11.05 8.94
CA VAL A 153 -4.31 -10.83 7.82
C VAL A 153 -4.94 -11.44 6.58
N SER A 154 -4.86 -10.75 5.47
CA SER A 154 -5.45 -11.23 4.21
C SER A 154 -4.65 -10.72 3.01
N THR A 155 -4.52 -11.55 1.98
CA THR A 155 -4.16 -11.07 0.64
C THR A 155 -5.29 -10.24 0.07
N GLU A 156 -4.97 -9.38 -0.88
CA GLU A 156 -5.98 -8.61 -1.60
C GLU A 156 -6.92 -9.53 -2.38
N ASN A 157 -6.39 -10.55 -3.06
CA ASN A 157 -7.18 -11.55 -3.77
C ASN A 157 -8.25 -12.19 -2.86
N ASN A 158 -7.88 -12.59 -1.64
CA ASN A 158 -8.83 -13.19 -0.70
C ASN A 158 -9.93 -12.19 -0.27
N ALA A 159 -9.57 -10.94 -0.02
CA ALA A 159 -10.54 -9.90 0.36
C ALA A 159 -11.51 -9.59 -0.79
N ILE A 160 -11.03 -9.49 -2.02
CA ILE A 160 -11.81 -9.25 -3.22
C ILE A 160 -12.80 -10.41 -3.47
N ASN A 161 -12.31 -11.65 -3.43
CA ASN A 161 -13.16 -12.83 -3.64
C ASN A 161 -14.25 -12.98 -2.58
N LYS A 162 -13.98 -12.64 -1.32
CA LYS A 162 -14.99 -12.62 -0.24
C LYS A 162 -16.13 -11.63 -0.52
N ASN A 163 -15.88 -10.57 -1.27
CA ASN A 163 -16.87 -9.58 -1.68
C ASN A 163 -17.57 -9.94 -3.00
N GLY A 164 -17.33 -11.15 -3.54
CA GLY A 164 -17.94 -11.63 -4.77
C GLY A 164 -17.42 -10.96 -6.04
N LEU A 165 -16.23 -10.35 -5.98
CA LEU A 165 -15.53 -9.75 -7.11
C LEU A 165 -14.43 -10.69 -7.61
N LYS A 166 -13.98 -10.48 -8.86
CA LYS A 166 -12.84 -11.19 -9.44
C LYS A 166 -11.56 -10.39 -9.24
N TYR A 167 -10.43 -11.07 -9.25
CA TYR A 167 -9.11 -10.47 -9.09
C TYR A 167 -8.14 -10.97 -10.16
N GLN A 168 -7.34 -10.06 -10.69
CA GLN A 168 -6.24 -10.34 -11.61
C GLN A 168 -5.07 -9.43 -11.26
N ARG A 169 -3.84 -9.96 -11.29
CA ARG A 169 -2.63 -9.18 -11.03
C ARG A 169 -1.71 -9.16 -12.24
N PHE A 170 -1.13 -7.98 -12.49
CA PHE A 170 -0.03 -7.76 -13.44
C PHE A 170 1.06 -6.98 -12.73
N ALA A 171 2.12 -7.67 -12.30
CA ALA A 171 3.16 -7.06 -11.46
C ALA A 171 4.02 -6.07 -12.24
N VAL A 172 3.83 -4.79 -12.00
CA VAL A 172 4.63 -3.70 -12.60
C VAL A 172 5.36 -2.95 -11.49
N LYS A 173 6.67 -2.75 -11.69
CA LYS A 173 7.52 -1.98 -10.78
C LYS A 173 6.99 -0.55 -10.62
N ASP A 174 7.00 -0.04 -9.37
CA ASP A 174 6.63 1.34 -9.11
C ASP A 174 7.58 2.32 -9.83
N GLY A 175 6.98 3.34 -10.48
CA GLY A 175 7.72 4.28 -11.33
C GLY A 175 8.31 3.68 -12.61
N GLY A 176 8.07 2.38 -12.88
CA GLY A 176 8.54 1.67 -14.07
C GLY A 176 7.49 1.61 -15.18
N ILE A 177 7.94 1.13 -16.34
CA ILE A 177 7.06 0.73 -17.46
C ILE A 177 6.80 -0.78 -17.37
N PRO A 178 5.64 -1.28 -17.83
CA PRO A 178 5.37 -2.71 -17.94
C PRO A 178 6.42 -3.39 -18.83
N SER A 179 6.86 -4.60 -18.46
CA SER A 179 7.66 -5.43 -19.36
C SER A 179 6.83 -5.94 -20.53
N THR A 180 7.50 -6.37 -21.61
CA THR A 180 6.81 -6.98 -22.78
C THR A 180 5.96 -8.18 -22.36
N THR A 181 6.48 -9.05 -21.48
CA THR A 181 5.72 -10.19 -20.96
C THR A 181 4.44 -9.75 -20.27
N VAL A 182 4.51 -8.75 -19.39
CA VAL A 182 3.32 -8.24 -18.68
C VAL A 182 2.32 -7.62 -19.65
N ILE A 183 2.78 -6.96 -20.72
CA ILE A 183 1.91 -6.42 -21.78
C ILE A 183 1.24 -7.56 -22.54
N ASP A 184 1.98 -8.58 -22.94
CA ASP A 184 1.43 -9.74 -23.65
C ASP A 184 0.39 -10.48 -22.82
N ASP A 185 0.68 -10.73 -21.54
CA ASP A 185 -0.26 -11.35 -20.58
C ASP A 185 -1.52 -10.50 -20.41
N PHE A 186 -1.37 -9.18 -20.35
CA PHE A 186 -2.51 -8.25 -20.26
C PHE A 186 -3.37 -8.28 -21.53
N VAL A 187 -2.75 -8.24 -22.72
CA VAL A 187 -3.45 -8.33 -24.00
C VAL A 187 -4.22 -9.65 -24.11
N ASP A 188 -3.61 -10.76 -23.69
CA ASP A 188 -4.27 -12.06 -23.70
C ASP A 188 -5.42 -12.13 -22.69
N PHE A 189 -5.26 -11.55 -21.52
CA PHE A 189 -6.35 -11.39 -20.55
C PHE A 189 -7.52 -10.59 -21.13
N ILE A 190 -7.26 -9.45 -21.79
CA ILE A 190 -8.30 -8.62 -22.40
C ILE A 190 -9.05 -9.35 -23.50
N LYS A 191 -8.35 -10.12 -24.36
CA LYS A 191 -8.97 -10.93 -25.42
C LYS A 191 -9.89 -12.03 -24.88
N ASN A 192 -9.56 -12.58 -23.70
CA ASN A 192 -10.23 -13.75 -23.13
C ASN A 192 -11.23 -13.40 -22.01
N LYS A 193 -11.29 -12.13 -21.55
CA LYS A 193 -12.22 -11.74 -20.50
C LYS A 193 -13.68 -11.84 -20.96
N PRO A 194 -14.64 -12.06 -20.07
CA PRO A 194 -16.06 -12.04 -20.40
C PRO A 194 -16.48 -10.69 -21.03
N GLU A 195 -17.36 -10.76 -22.03
CA GLU A 195 -17.94 -9.56 -22.60
C GLU A 195 -18.71 -8.76 -21.53
N GLY A 196 -18.58 -7.43 -21.54
CA GLY A 196 -19.25 -6.55 -20.58
C GLY A 196 -18.63 -6.55 -19.18
N GLN A 197 -17.62 -7.36 -18.89
CA GLN A 197 -16.92 -7.32 -17.59
C GLN A 197 -16.27 -5.96 -17.38
N HIS A 198 -16.55 -5.35 -16.22
CA HIS A 198 -15.92 -4.10 -15.79
C HIS A 198 -14.56 -4.37 -15.15
N LEU A 199 -13.53 -3.62 -15.55
CA LEU A 199 -12.20 -3.71 -14.96
C LEU A 199 -11.92 -2.49 -14.10
N HIS A 200 -11.58 -2.72 -12.83
CA HIS A 200 -11.13 -1.67 -11.93
C HIS A 200 -9.63 -1.77 -11.72
N PHE A 201 -8.87 -0.86 -12.32
CA PHE A 201 -7.41 -0.82 -12.22
C PHE A 201 -6.96 -0.07 -10.97
N HIS A 202 -5.97 -0.60 -10.26
CA HIS A 202 -5.33 0.16 -9.20
C HIS A 202 -3.83 -0.11 -9.11
N CYS A 203 -3.13 0.80 -8.46
CA CYS A 203 -1.77 0.63 -7.96
C CYS A 203 -1.68 1.31 -6.59
N ASP A 204 -0.51 1.59 -6.05
CA ASP A 204 -0.39 2.27 -4.76
C ASP A 204 -1.02 3.68 -4.83
N ALA A 205 -0.50 4.57 -5.67
CA ALA A 205 -0.99 5.95 -5.77
C ALA A 205 -2.21 6.15 -6.70
N GLY A 206 -2.53 5.19 -7.57
CA GLY A 206 -3.60 5.35 -8.56
C GLY A 206 -3.25 6.27 -9.74
N GLU A 207 -1.98 6.59 -9.93
CA GLU A 207 -1.49 7.53 -10.94
C GLU A 207 -0.86 6.80 -12.13
N GLY A 208 0.45 6.52 -12.09
CA GLY A 208 1.24 6.06 -13.22
C GLY A 208 0.76 4.74 -13.81
N ARG A 209 0.95 3.63 -13.09
CA ARG A 209 0.59 2.27 -13.54
C ARG A 209 -0.90 2.18 -13.87
N THR A 210 -1.77 2.70 -13.00
CA THR A 210 -3.22 2.71 -13.21
C THR A 210 -3.60 3.42 -14.51
N THR A 211 -3.09 4.62 -14.74
CA THR A 211 -3.40 5.38 -15.97
C THR A 211 -2.83 4.69 -17.21
N THR A 212 -1.62 4.13 -17.12
CA THR A 212 -1.00 3.39 -18.22
C THR A 212 -1.86 2.23 -18.68
N PHE A 213 -2.36 1.40 -17.78
CA PHE A 213 -3.20 0.26 -18.13
C PHE A 213 -4.61 0.66 -18.59
N MET A 214 -5.18 1.72 -17.99
CA MET A 214 -6.44 2.29 -18.50
C MET A 214 -6.31 2.81 -19.94
N VAL A 215 -5.14 3.34 -20.31
CA VAL A 215 -4.87 3.77 -21.71
C VAL A 215 -4.60 2.56 -22.61
N LEU A 216 -3.77 1.60 -22.17
CA LEU A 216 -3.52 0.37 -22.94
C LEU A 216 -4.80 -0.42 -23.26
N TYR A 217 -5.79 -0.37 -22.37
CA TYR A 217 -7.09 -1.01 -22.59
C TYR A 217 -7.87 -0.39 -23.76
N GLN A 218 -7.58 0.86 -24.13
CA GLN A 218 -8.30 1.61 -25.18
C GLN A 218 -7.68 1.45 -26.57
N ILE A 219 -6.48 0.87 -26.66
CA ILE A 219 -5.77 0.67 -27.94
C ILE A 219 -6.12 -0.70 -28.51
#